data_cf0cd0a3b4255cf8b4b2e875d5bb6fdd
#
_entry.id   cf0cd0a3b4255cf8b4b2e875d5bb6fdd
#
_cell.length_a   1.000
_cell.length_b   1.000
_cell.length_c   1.000
_cell.angle_alpha   90.00
_cell.angle_beta   90.00
_cell.angle_gamma   90.00
#
_symmetry.space_group_name_H-M   'P 1'
#
loop_
_entity.id
_entity.type
_entity.pdbx_description
1 polymer ?
#
loop_
_entity_poly.entity_id
_entity_poly.type
_entity_poly.pdbx_seq_one_letter_code
_entity_poly.pdbx_strand_id
1 'polypeptide(L)'
;LDQKKNILRAAGLLASNATESEDGKTIEQLFAEFTVRAVNLETGEYVDGVDLQAYDPIKAAGDAARSISLSSDEDIATLRRRENVSLVYIKTNGSGVEKLVIPVRGYGLWGTLYGYLALDGDLSTISGLGFYSHKETPGLGGEVDNPKWKKRWQGVRLYDDLGDPSVRLVKQ
;
A
#
# COMPACT_ATOMS: atom_id res chain seq x y z
N LEU A 1 -3.53 -12.28 -10.43
CA LEU A 1 -2.38 -12.97 -9.81
C LEU A 1 -1.29 -11.96 -9.38
N ASP A 2 -0.91 -11.02 -10.22
CA ASP A 2 0.18 -10.07 -9.94
C ASP A 2 -0.13 -9.14 -8.77
N GLN A 3 -1.36 -8.67 -8.65
CA GLN A 3 -1.79 -7.86 -7.51
C GLN A 3 -1.60 -8.59 -6.17
N LYS A 4 -2.03 -9.84 -6.09
CA LYS A 4 -1.85 -10.67 -4.88
C LYS A 4 -0.38 -10.83 -4.53
N LYS A 5 0.48 -11.11 -5.53
CA LYS A 5 1.94 -11.18 -5.33
C LYS A 5 2.50 -9.88 -4.75
N ASN A 6 2.10 -8.74 -5.28
CA ASN A 6 2.60 -7.44 -4.85
C ASN A 6 2.18 -7.11 -3.41
N ILE A 7 0.95 -7.45 -3.03
CA ILE A 7 0.45 -7.32 -1.65
C ILE A 7 1.27 -8.23 -0.70
N LEU A 8 1.43 -9.50 -1.06
CA LEU A 8 2.18 -10.47 -0.25
C LEU A 8 3.66 -10.11 -0.11
N ARG A 9 4.27 -9.58 -1.16
CA ARG A 9 5.67 -9.08 -1.13
C ARG A 9 5.82 -7.87 -0.21
N ALA A 10 4.92 -6.91 -0.31
CA ALA A 10 4.91 -5.76 0.60
C ALA A 10 4.71 -6.18 2.05
N ALA A 11 3.87 -7.18 2.29
CA ALA A 11 3.63 -7.76 3.60
C ALA A 11 4.79 -8.62 4.15
N GLY A 12 5.83 -8.89 3.32
CA GLY A 12 6.95 -9.74 3.72
C GLY A 12 6.64 -11.24 3.77
N LEU A 13 5.53 -11.66 3.16
CA LEU A 13 5.07 -13.06 3.15
C LEU A 13 5.50 -13.83 1.90
N LEU A 14 6.03 -13.14 0.91
CA LEU A 14 6.51 -13.71 -0.35
C LEU A 14 7.79 -13.00 -0.78
N ALA A 15 8.84 -13.78 -1.05
CA ALA A 15 10.10 -13.24 -1.56
C ALA A 15 9.94 -12.67 -2.99
N SER A 16 10.84 -11.78 -3.41
CA SER A 16 10.70 -10.99 -4.64
C SER A 16 10.49 -11.82 -5.91
N ASN A 17 11.16 -12.98 -6.02
CA ASN A 17 11.07 -13.85 -7.20
C ASN A 17 10.35 -15.18 -6.91
N ALA A 18 9.75 -15.32 -5.73
CA ALA A 18 9.09 -16.54 -5.33
C ALA A 18 7.67 -16.65 -5.90
N THR A 19 7.22 -17.88 -6.08
CA THR A 19 5.85 -18.24 -6.45
C THR A 19 5.11 -18.96 -5.32
N GLU A 20 5.84 -19.26 -4.23
CA GLU A 20 5.35 -19.87 -2.99
C GLU A 20 6.18 -19.36 -1.81
N SER A 21 5.66 -19.50 -0.60
CA SER A 21 6.37 -19.14 0.62
C SER A 21 7.44 -20.19 0.99
N GLU A 22 8.29 -19.84 1.96
CA GLU A 22 9.33 -20.77 2.46
C GLU A 22 8.76 -22.06 3.05
N ASP A 23 7.55 -22.02 3.58
CA ASP A 23 6.80 -23.17 4.11
C ASP A 23 5.91 -23.86 3.06
N GLY A 24 6.06 -23.51 1.78
CA GLY A 24 5.41 -24.18 0.65
C GLY A 24 3.96 -23.77 0.40
N LYS A 25 3.46 -22.68 1.00
CA LYS A 25 2.12 -22.16 0.70
C LYS A 25 2.10 -21.44 -0.65
N THR A 26 1.09 -21.71 -1.45
CA THR A 26 0.86 -21.01 -2.71
C THR A 26 0.41 -19.56 -2.48
N ILE A 27 0.48 -18.74 -3.53
CA ILE A 27 0.01 -17.34 -3.50
C ILE A 27 -1.46 -17.27 -3.08
N GLU A 28 -2.29 -18.15 -3.59
CA GLU A 28 -3.71 -18.23 -3.25
C GLU A 28 -3.94 -18.59 -1.78
N GLN A 29 -3.18 -19.54 -1.25
CA GLN A 29 -3.26 -19.93 0.16
C GLN A 29 -2.82 -18.79 1.08
N LEU A 30 -1.72 -18.11 0.75
CA LEU A 30 -1.25 -16.94 1.52
C LEU A 30 -2.26 -15.79 1.47
N PHE A 31 -2.79 -15.49 0.28
CA PHE A 31 -3.75 -14.40 0.10
C PHE A 31 -5.10 -14.70 0.75
N ALA A 32 -5.50 -15.96 0.84
CA ALA A 32 -6.72 -16.37 1.54
C ALA A 32 -6.71 -16.07 3.07
N GLU A 33 -5.54 -15.81 3.64
CA GLU A 33 -5.39 -15.37 5.04
C GLU A 33 -5.76 -13.88 5.23
N PHE A 34 -5.92 -13.12 4.13
CA PHE A 34 -6.32 -11.73 4.16
C PHE A 34 -7.82 -11.56 3.96
N THR A 35 -8.40 -10.64 4.71
CA THR A 35 -9.74 -10.10 4.45
C THR A 35 -9.61 -8.80 3.68
N VAL A 36 -10.26 -8.70 2.52
CA VAL A 36 -10.34 -7.47 1.74
C VAL A 36 -11.53 -6.65 2.21
N ARG A 37 -11.33 -5.35 2.43
CA ARG A 37 -12.39 -4.41 2.80
C ARG A 37 -12.34 -3.17 1.91
N ALA A 38 -13.52 -2.67 1.55
CA ALA A 38 -13.67 -1.35 0.96
C ALA A 38 -13.80 -0.31 2.09
N VAL A 39 -13.06 0.79 1.98
CA VAL A 39 -13.02 1.85 2.99
C VAL A 39 -13.30 3.20 2.34
N ASN A 40 -14.21 3.96 2.92
CA ASN A 40 -14.42 5.36 2.58
C ASN A 40 -13.25 6.17 3.14
N LEU A 41 -12.47 6.81 2.27
CA LEU A 41 -11.26 7.54 2.67
C LEU A 41 -11.53 8.86 3.38
N GLU A 42 -12.77 9.39 3.30
CA GLU A 42 -13.17 10.60 4.03
C GLU A 42 -13.54 10.27 5.49
N THR A 43 -14.28 9.17 5.70
CA THR A 43 -14.82 8.82 7.01
C THR A 43 -14.01 7.75 7.75
N GLY A 44 -13.19 6.97 7.03
CA GLY A 44 -12.50 5.79 7.57
C GLY A 44 -13.40 4.58 7.81
N GLU A 45 -14.67 4.64 7.42
CA GLU A 45 -15.65 3.58 7.64
C GLU A 45 -15.63 2.56 6.49
N TYR A 46 -15.99 1.31 6.80
CA TYR A 46 -16.19 0.30 5.79
C TYR A 46 -17.42 0.59 4.92
N VAL A 47 -17.30 0.25 3.64
CA VAL A 47 -18.37 0.40 2.64
C VAL A 47 -18.83 -0.98 2.21
N ASP A 48 -20.12 -1.26 2.38
CA ASP A 48 -20.73 -2.50 1.92
C ASP A 48 -21.22 -2.40 0.47
N GLY A 49 -21.46 -3.55 -0.17
CA GLY A 49 -22.02 -3.62 -1.52
C GLY A 49 -21.03 -3.34 -2.65
N VAL A 50 -19.74 -3.21 -2.35
CA VAL A 50 -18.68 -3.10 -3.37
C VAL A 50 -18.26 -4.49 -3.84
N ASP A 51 -18.22 -4.71 -5.14
CA ASP A 51 -17.62 -5.92 -5.71
C ASP A 51 -16.09 -5.84 -5.56
N LEU A 52 -15.58 -6.42 -4.48
CA LEU A 52 -14.17 -6.35 -4.09
C LEU A 52 -13.22 -7.00 -5.11
N GLN A 53 -13.71 -7.87 -5.97
CA GLN A 53 -12.90 -8.51 -7.02
C GLN A 53 -12.80 -7.66 -8.28
N ALA A 54 -13.86 -6.92 -8.59
CA ALA A 54 -13.95 -6.09 -9.80
C ALA A 54 -13.58 -4.62 -9.55
N TYR A 55 -13.61 -4.16 -8.30
CA TYR A 55 -13.38 -2.77 -7.96
C TYR A 55 -11.90 -2.37 -8.15
N ASP A 56 -11.69 -1.29 -8.89
CA ASP A 56 -10.36 -0.73 -9.15
C ASP A 56 -10.30 0.71 -8.61
N PRO A 57 -9.62 0.94 -7.48
CA PRO A 57 -9.49 2.28 -6.88
C PRO A 57 -8.80 3.30 -7.80
N ILE A 58 -7.86 2.86 -8.64
CA ILE A 58 -7.13 3.75 -9.55
C ILE A 58 -8.07 4.25 -10.66
N LYS A 59 -8.91 3.37 -11.22
CA LYS A 59 -9.95 3.77 -12.16
C LYS A 59 -10.99 4.67 -11.51
N ALA A 60 -11.37 4.39 -10.26
CA ALA A 60 -12.28 5.23 -9.50
C ALA A 60 -11.72 6.64 -9.28
N ALA A 61 -10.40 6.78 -9.04
CA ALA A 61 -9.75 8.08 -8.91
C ALA A 61 -9.84 8.93 -10.18
N GLY A 62 -9.88 8.30 -11.36
CA GLY A 62 -10.07 8.97 -12.65
C GLY A 62 -11.51 9.38 -12.98
N ASP A 63 -12.48 8.91 -12.20
CA ASP A 63 -13.92 9.16 -12.39
C ASP A 63 -14.41 10.25 -11.44
N ALA A 64 -14.89 11.36 -11.98
CA ALA A 64 -15.37 12.49 -11.19
C ALA A 64 -16.52 12.14 -10.22
N ALA A 65 -17.33 11.14 -10.54
CA ALA A 65 -18.43 10.68 -9.69
C ALA A 65 -17.96 9.83 -8.49
N ARG A 66 -16.73 9.26 -8.58
CA ARG A 66 -16.18 8.34 -7.58
C ARG A 66 -14.89 8.86 -6.91
N SER A 67 -14.57 10.12 -7.14
CA SER A 67 -13.36 10.74 -6.65
C SER A 67 -13.59 12.21 -6.27
N ILE A 68 -12.69 12.76 -5.50
CA ILE A 68 -12.63 14.19 -5.21
C ILE A 68 -11.40 14.82 -5.85
N SER A 69 -11.51 16.10 -6.22
CA SER A 69 -10.35 16.92 -6.55
C SER A 69 -9.63 17.31 -5.26
N LEU A 70 -8.31 17.23 -5.28
CA LEU A 70 -7.47 17.69 -4.19
C LEU A 70 -7.00 19.13 -4.46
N SER A 71 -7.01 19.97 -3.42
CA SER A 71 -6.39 21.30 -3.51
C SER A 71 -4.87 21.15 -3.54
N SER A 72 -4.16 22.18 -3.99
CA SER A 72 -2.70 22.16 -4.03
C SER A 72 -2.05 21.94 -2.66
N ASP A 73 -2.70 22.38 -1.60
CA ASP A 73 -2.19 22.25 -0.23
C ASP A 73 -2.39 20.84 0.35
N GLU A 74 -3.43 20.15 -0.12
CA GLU A 74 -3.73 18.76 0.26
C GLU A 74 -2.96 17.73 -0.58
N ASP A 75 -2.63 18.09 -1.82
CA ASP A 75 -2.08 17.17 -2.83
C ASP A 75 -0.54 17.10 -2.80
N ILE A 76 0.01 16.74 -1.65
CA ILE A 76 1.46 16.57 -1.49
C ILE A 76 2.05 15.50 -2.42
N ALA A 77 1.26 14.52 -2.82
CA ALA A 77 1.68 13.44 -3.72
C ALA A 77 1.41 13.71 -5.20
N THR A 78 0.89 14.87 -5.54
CA THR A 78 0.57 15.31 -6.93
C THR A 78 -0.33 14.32 -7.66
N LEU A 79 -1.41 13.91 -7.01
CA LEU A 79 -2.40 12.97 -7.54
C LEU A 79 -3.51 13.67 -8.34
N ARG A 80 -3.76 14.94 -8.04
CA ARG A 80 -4.87 15.78 -8.54
C ARG A 80 -6.25 15.33 -8.07
N ARG A 81 -6.52 14.05 -8.06
CA ARG A 81 -7.77 13.44 -7.59
C ARG A 81 -7.48 12.21 -6.75
N ARG A 82 -8.33 11.98 -5.76
CA ARG A 82 -8.29 10.80 -4.90
C ARG A 82 -9.64 10.08 -4.97
N GLU A 83 -9.62 8.78 -5.09
CA GLU A 83 -10.83 7.95 -5.00
C GLU A 83 -11.55 8.16 -3.67
N ASN A 84 -12.88 8.08 -3.68
CA ASN A 84 -13.68 8.15 -2.46
C ASN A 84 -13.59 6.87 -1.64
N VAL A 85 -13.48 5.74 -2.33
CA VAL A 85 -13.40 4.41 -1.73
C VAL A 85 -12.15 3.71 -2.20
N SER A 86 -11.37 3.16 -1.27
CA SER A 86 -10.20 2.33 -1.58
C SER A 86 -10.35 0.94 -0.99
N LEU A 87 -9.42 0.04 -1.32
CA LEU A 87 -9.37 -1.31 -0.77
C LEU A 87 -8.23 -1.42 0.23
N VAL A 88 -8.47 -2.11 1.32
CA VAL A 88 -7.46 -2.48 2.31
C VAL A 88 -7.45 -3.98 2.52
N TYR A 89 -6.31 -4.53 2.90
CA TYR A 89 -6.07 -5.96 3.03
C TYR A 89 -5.62 -6.23 4.46
N ILE A 90 -6.41 -7.00 5.21
CA ILE A 90 -6.26 -7.19 6.65
C ILE A 90 -5.98 -8.66 6.92
N LYS A 91 -4.84 -8.96 7.54
CA LYS A 91 -4.55 -10.27 8.10
C LYS A 91 -4.79 -10.21 9.61
N THR A 92 -5.60 -11.12 10.11
CA THR A 92 -5.90 -11.24 11.54
C THR A 92 -5.28 -12.51 12.12
N ASN A 93 -5.04 -12.48 13.42
CA ASN A 93 -4.76 -13.66 14.24
C ASN A 93 -5.81 -13.74 15.36
N GLY A 94 -5.68 -14.71 16.26
CA GLY A 94 -6.63 -14.89 17.38
C GLY A 94 -6.72 -13.71 18.35
N SER A 95 -5.83 -12.71 18.24
CA SER A 95 -5.74 -11.53 19.13
C SER A 95 -6.15 -10.22 18.46
N GLY A 96 -6.45 -10.22 17.15
CA GLY A 96 -6.82 -9.03 16.39
C GLY A 96 -6.04 -8.88 15.07
N VAL A 97 -5.78 -7.64 14.67
CA VAL A 97 -5.04 -7.36 13.44
C VAL A 97 -3.56 -7.73 13.63
N GLU A 98 -3.07 -8.59 12.76
CA GLU A 98 -1.66 -8.94 12.67
C GLU A 98 -0.93 -8.04 11.67
N LYS A 99 -1.59 -7.76 10.53
CA LYS A 99 -1.01 -6.96 9.46
C LYS A 99 -2.10 -6.24 8.67
N LEU A 100 -1.82 -4.99 8.32
CA LEU A 100 -2.65 -4.19 7.42
C LEU A 100 -1.82 -3.80 6.20
N VAL A 101 -2.32 -4.08 4.99
CA VAL A 101 -1.69 -3.63 3.74
C VAL A 101 -2.61 -2.62 3.06
N ILE A 102 -2.06 -1.46 2.73
CA ILE A 102 -2.76 -0.37 2.07
C ILE A 102 -2.07 -0.01 0.76
N PRO A 103 -2.84 0.33 -0.30
CA PRO A 103 -2.28 0.86 -1.52
C PRO A 103 -1.73 2.27 -1.29
N VAL A 104 -0.59 2.55 -1.88
CA VAL A 104 0.03 3.88 -1.87
C VAL A 104 0.42 4.28 -3.28
N ARG A 105 0.33 5.57 -3.59
CA ARG A 105 0.81 6.12 -4.85
C ARG A 105 1.21 7.58 -4.70
N GLY A 106 2.07 8.02 -5.59
CA GLY A 106 2.48 9.41 -5.68
C GLY A 106 3.21 9.67 -7.00
N TYR A 107 3.19 10.91 -7.46
CA TYR A 107 3.89 11.29 -8.68
C TYR A 107 5.37 11.52 -8.36
N GLY A 108 6.23 10.76 -9.03
CA GLY A 108 7.67 10.90 -8.97
C GLY A 108 8.20 11.92 -9.98
N LEU A 109 9.44 11.74 -10.42
CA LEU A 109 10.01 12.63 -11.43
C LEU A 109 9.48 12.33 -12.84
N TRP A 110 9.27 11.06 -13.18
CA TRP A 110 8.89 10.61 -14.52
C TRP A 110 7.49 10.02 -14.63
N GLY A 111 6.80 9.88 -13.54
CA GLY A 111 5.44 9.35 -13.53
C GLY A 111 4.98 8.93 -12.15
N THR A 112 3.77 8.39 -12.09
CA THR A 112 3.22 7.90 -10.84
C THR A 112 3.90 6.59 -10.42
N LEU A 113 4.32 6.53 -9.15
CA LEU A 113 4.71 5.27 -8.50
C LEU A 113 3.47 4.67 -7.85
N TYR A 114 3.26 3.39 -8.04
CA TYR A 114 2.19 2.60 -7.42
C TYR A 114 2.79 1.50 -6.57
N GLY A 115 2.32 1.38 -5.35
CA GLY A 115 2.84 0.37 -4.43
C GLY A 115 1.88 0.00 -3.33
N TYR A 116 2.40 -0.76 -2.38
CA TYR A 116 1.72 -1.15 -1.15
C TYR A 116 2.61 -0.89 0.06
N LEU A 117 1.98 -0.39 1.11
CA LEU A 117 2.57 -0.21 2.44
C LEU A 117 1.95 -1.23 3.38
N ALA A 118 2.77 -1.99 4.06
CA ALA A 118 2.34 -2.91 5.10
C ALA A 118 2.66 -2.34 6.48
N LEU A 119 1.68 -2.40 7.37
CA LEU A 119 1.78 -2.01 8.77
C LEU A 119 1.61 -3.24 9.66
N ASP A 120 2.29 -3.25 10.79
CA ASP A 120 2.08 -4.22 11.86
C ASP A 120 0.70 -4.01 12.53
N GLY A 121 0.33 -4.86 13.44
CA GLY A 121 -0.96 -4.82 14.13
C GLY A 121 -1.22 -3.57 14.98
N ASP A 122 -0.18 -2.80 15.31
CA ASP A 122 -0.28 -1.48 15.94
C ASP A 122 -0.79 -0.39 14.98
N LEU A 123 -0.92 -0.70 13.68
CA LEU A 123 -1.34 0.20 12.60
C LEU A 123 -0.44 1.45 12.43
N SER A 124 0.77 1.42 12.94
CA SER A 124 1.73 2.52 12.90
C SER A 124 3.14 2.09 12.48
N THR A 125 3.60 0.92 12.91
CA THR A 125 4.93 0.42 12.56
C THR A 125 4.92 -0.18 11.17
N ILE A 126 5.77 0.35 10.28
CA ILE A 126 5.91 -0.15 8.91
C ILE A 126 6.63 -1.51 8.95
N SER A 127 6.00 -2.53 8.38
CA SER A 127 6.61 -3.85 8.21
C SER A 127 7.15 -4.07 6.80
N GLY A 128 6.68 -3.30 5.82
CA GLY A 128 7.18 -3.37 4.46
C GLY A 128 6.62 -2.28 3.56
N LEU A 129 7.36 -1.98 2.51
CA LEU A 129 6.97 -1.06 1.44
C LEU A 129 7.51 -1.61 0.12
N GLY A 130 6.68 -1.64 -0.91
CA GLY A 130 7.12 -2.04 -2.24
C GLY A 130 6.32 -1.34 -3.32
N PHE A 131 7.02 -0.83 -4.34
CA PHE A 131 6.41 -0.31 -5.56
C PHE A 131 6.39 -1.39 -6.63
N TYR A 132 5.27 -1.58 -7.29
CA TYR A 132 5.11 -2.57 -8.35
C TYR A 132 5.10 -1.95 -9.75
N SER A 133 4.96 -0.63 -9.85
CA SER A 133 4.97 0.10 -11.12
C SER A 133 5.51 1.52 -10.91
N HIS A 134 6.49 1.90 -11.72
CA HIS A 134 7.01 3.26 -11.80
C HIS A 134 7.78 3.46 -13.12
N LYS A 135 8.15 4.70 -13.39
CA LYS A 135 8.95 5.10 -14.56
C LYS A 135 10.27 5.78 -14.18
N GLU A 136 10.71 5.59 -12.95
CA GLU A 136 11.91 6.25 -12.44
C GLU A 136 13.18 5.68 -13.06
N THR A 137 14.22 6.51 -13.15
CA THR A 137 15.49 6.15 -13.78
C THR A 137 16.26 5.12 -12.96
N PRO A 138 16.70 3.99 -13.54
CA PRO A 138 17.55 3.03 -12.86
C PRO A 138 18.81 3.69 -12.26
N GLY A 139 19.19 3.30 -11.06
CA GLY A 139 20.34 3.88 -10.35
C GLY A 139 20.08 5.25 -9.70
N LEU A 140 18.92 5.84 -9.94
CA LEU A 140 18.46 7.08 -9.33
C LEU A 140 17.12 6.85 -8.62
N GLY A 141 16.01 7.40 -9.10
CA GLY A 141 14.67 7.16 -8.53
C GLY A 141 14.25 5.68 -8.54
N GLY A 142 14.75 4.88 -9.49
CA GLY A 142 14.53 3.44 -9.56
C GLY A 142 15.14 2.64 -8.40
N GLU A 143 15.98 3.27 -7.56
CA GLU A 143 16.49 2.64 -6.33
C GLU A 143 15.40 2.32 -5.30
N VAL A 144 14.17 2.78 -5.51
CA VAL A 144 13.00 2.32 -4.72
C VAL A 144 12.75 0.81 -4.83
N ASP A 145 13.28 0.17 -5.88
CA ASP A 145 13.24 -1.30 -6.04
C ASP A 145 14.38 -2.02 -5.32
N ASN A 146 15.41 -1.29 -4.90
CA ASN A 146 16.57 -1.87 -4.24
C ASN A 146 16.17 -2.46 -2.88
N PRO A 147 16.45 -3.76 -2.63
CA PRO A 147 16.12 -4.43 -1.36
C PRO A 147 16.71 -3.73 -0.13
N LYS A 148 17.91 -3.13 -0.26
CA LYS A 148 18.55 -2.36 0.83
C LYS A 148 17.76 -1.10 1.16
N TRP A 149 17.22 -0.42 0.16
CA TRP A 149 16.37 0.75 0.35
C TRP A 149 15.04 0.36 1.00
N LYS A 150 14.38 -0.67 0.50
CA LYS A 150 13.13 -1.19 1.08
C LYS A 150 13.28 -1.61 2.53
N LYS A 151 14.39 -2.26 2.88
CA LYS A 151 14.66 -2.71 4.25
C LYS A 151 14.74 -1.57 5.26
N ARG A 152 15.13 -0.36 4.84
CA ARG A 152 15.21 0.81 5.72
C ARG A 152 13.85 1.26 6.27
N TRP A 153 12.75 0.87 5.61
CA TRP A 153 11.41 1.20 6.03
C TRP A 153 10.90 0.31 7.17
N GLN A 154 11.46 -0.89 7.29
CA GLN A 154 11.03 -1.85 8.30
C GLN A 154 11.33 -1.34 9.70
N GLY A 155 10.31 -1.33 10.57
CA GLY A 155 10.41 -0.83 11.93
C GLY A 155 10.26 0.68 12.08
N VAL A 156 10.12 1.43 10.99
CA VAL A 156 9.86 2.87 11.03
C VAL A 156 8.42 3.13 11.45
N ARG A 157 8.20 4.05 12.37
CA ARG A 157 6.85 4.46 12.79
C ARG A 157 6.27 5.48 11.83
N LEU A 158 5.04 5.23 11.37
CA LEU A 158 4.31 6.12 10.46
C LEU A 158 3.89 7.42 11.17
N TYR A 159 3.53 7.33 12.45
CA TYR A 159 3.09 8.43 13.28
C TYR A 159 4.04 8.69 14.44
N ASP A 160 4.16 9.93 14.85
CA ASP A 160 4.86 10.33 16.09
C ASP A 160 3.99 10.08 17.34
N ASP A 161 4.49 10.46 18.51
CA ASP A 161 3.77 10.27 19.78
C ASP A 161 2.53 11.16 19.92
N LEU A 162 2.38 12.19 19.07
CA LEU A 162 1.20 13.05 18.99
C LEU A 162 0.16 12.53 17.98
N GLY A 163 0.48 11.47 17.24
CA GLY A 163 -0.38 10.91 16.20
C GLY A 163 -0.27 11.61 14.85
N ASP A 164 0.73 12.48 14.68
CA ASP A 164 0.98 13.14 13.40
C ASP A 164 1.89 12.29 12.50
N PRO A 165 1.67 12.29 11.16
CA PRO A 165 2.57 11.62 10.23
C PRO A 165 4.00 12.12 10.36
N SER A 166 4.96 11.23 10.63
CA SER A 166 6.35 11.58 10.90
C SER A 166 7.36 11.02 9.91
N VAL A 167 6.90 10.16 9.00
CA VAL A 167 7.75 9.54 7.98
C VAL A 167 8.16 10.55 6.92
N ARG A 168 9.47 10.62 6.65
CA ARG A 168 10.03 11.48 5.60
C ARG A 168 11.34 10.92 5.07
N LEU A 169 11.66 11.24 3.83
CA LEU A 169 13.00 11.02 3.27
C LEU A 169 13.91 12.15 3.71
N VAL A 170 15.11 11.79 4.17
CA VAL A 170 16.16 12.74 4.56
C VAL A 170 17.42 12.48 3.75
N LYS A 171 18.17 13.53 3.41
CA LYS A 171 19.52 13.37 2.87
C LYS A 171 20.42 12.82 3.99
N GLN A 172 21.22 11.83 3.63
CA GLN A 172 22.34 11.38 4.46
C GLN A 172 23.53 12.30 4.30
#